data_52ba7317391a2c897ff3f3909e73c6e1
#
_entry.id   52ba7317391a2c897ff3f3909e73c6e1
#
_cell.length_a   1.000
_cell.length_b   1.000
_cell.length_c   1.000
_cell.angle_alpha   90.00
_cell.angle_beta   90.00
_cell.angle_gamma   90.00
#
_symmetry.space_group_name_H-M   'P 1'
#
loop_
_entity.id
_entity.type
_entity.pdbx_description
1 polymer ?
#
loop_
_entity_poly.entity_id
_entity_poly.type
_entity_poly.pdbx_seq_one_letter_code
_entity_poly.pdbx_strand_id
1 'polypeptide(L)'
;MLDDRPYMRPRGPGFGSSPMQQPWSGWAILLTINVVVFILQVMIDPGSLDSRFGNSLVGQWFAVDSEQISLLLPMQLITYQFLHGSVFHILVNALGLFFIGRALEPIIGRREIIGLYLVSGVVGAFFQLAFAMILPAHFAGPMVGASGAVFGFLGVLSRLFPQREMFLLLFFVLPVRLKLSWIFWGSFAIAIISIVIEIRSEVSDRTAHGAHLGGLLFGAFYVAALVRSGGLMRFLPGLPKVRFVSGDSAKGTEVRQRSDWRKPKVVDTDEVSGEDFISQEVDPILDKISKQGIHSLTERERKILEKARSKM
;
A
#
# COMPACT_ATOMS: atom_id res chain seq x y z
N MET A 1 -48.32 -19.22 7.57
CA MET A 1 -48.00 -18.88 6.19
C MET A 1 -47.73 -17.37 6.04
N LEU A 2 -46.70 -16.85 6.70
CA LEU A 2 -46.28 -15.42 6.59
C LEU A 2 -44.78 -15.28 6.23
N ASP A 3 -44.07 -16.41 6.07
CA ASP A 3 -42.62 -16.42 5.89
C ASP A 3 -42.11 -16.35 4.43
N ASP A 4 -43.01 -16.24 3.47
CA ASP A 4 -42.65 -16.35 2.03
C ASP A 4 -42.67 -15.03 1.26
N ARG A 5 -42.66 -13.89 1.98
CA ARG A 5 -42.60 -12.60 1.32
C ARG A 5 -41.16 -12.26 0.95
N PRO A 6 -40.85 -11.91 -0.33
CA PRO A 6 -39.48 -11.67 -0.82
C PRO A 6 -38.70 -10.61 -0.04
N TYR A 7 -39.39 -9.68 0.66
CA TYR A 7 -38.79 -8.62 1.43
C TYR A 7 -38.37 -9.04 2.87
N MET A 8 -38.82 -10.24 3.35
CA MET A 8 -38.43 -10.76 4.66
C MET A 8 -37.20 -11.66 4.62
N ARG A 9 -36.71 -12.00 3.44
CA ARG A 9 -35.44 -12.72 3.33
C ARG A 9 -34.33 -11.74 3.67
N PRO A 10 -33.50 -12.01 4.71
CA PRO A 10 -32.28 -11.22 4.91
C PRO A 10 -31.52 -11.26 3.58
N ARG A 11 -31.36 -10.13 2.91
CA ARG A 11 -30.36 -10.01 1.87
C ARG A 11 -29.03 -10.22 2.58
N GLY A 12 -28.60 -11.46 2.70
CA GLY A 12 -27.23 -11.77 3.01
C GLY A 12 -26.35 -10.96 2.07
N PRO A 13 -25.14 -10.59 2.47
CA PRO A 13 -24.20 -9.88 1.60
C PRO A 13 -24.24 -10.59 0.27
N GLY A 14 -24.62 -9.85 -0.79
CA GLY A 14 -25.07 -10.40 -2.06
C GLY A 14 -24.19 -11.57 -2.48
N PHE A 15 -24.77 -12.74 -2.57
CA PHE A 15 -24.17 -13.98 -3.09
C PHE A 15 -23.89 -13.84 -4.60
N GLY A 16 -23.31 -12.72 -5.02
CA GLY A 16 -23.10 -12.36 -6.42
C GLY A 16 -21.65 -12.28 -6.86
N SER A 17 -20.69 -12.29 -5.94
CA SER A 17 -19.28 -12.45 -6.30
C SER A 17 -18.72 -13.62 -5.47
N SER A 18 -18.45 -14.74 -6.15
CA SER A 18 -17.70 -15.83 -5.53
C SER A 18 -16.38 -15.25 -4.97
N PRO A 19 -15.91 -15.70 -3.80
CA PRO A 19 -14.63 -15.24 -3.23
C PRO A 19 -13.45 -15.36 -4.20
N MET A 20 -13.56 -16.20 -5.23
CA MET A 20 -12.58 -16.38 -6.30
C MET A 20 -12.58 -15.30 -7.39
N GLN A 21 -13.53 -14.35 -7.41
CA GLN A 21 -13.59 -13.30 -8.44
C GLN A 21 -12.99 -11.95 -8.01
N GLN A 22 -12.56 -11.79 -6.76
CA GLN A 22 -11.79 -10.61 -6.40
C GLN A 22 -10.35 -10.78 -6.89
N PRO A 23 -9.89 -9.90 -7.79
CA PRO A 23 -8.51 -9.98 -8.26
C PRO A 23 -7.56 -9.79 -7.09
N TRP A 24 -6.51 -10.62 -7.01
CA TRP A 24 -5.48 -10.51 -5.99
C TRP A 24 -4.96 -9.08 -5.86
N SER A 25 -4.77 -8.61 -4.65
CA SER A 25 -4.17 -7.30 -4.42
C SER A 25 -2.74 -7.23 -4.96
N GLY A 26 -2.31 -6.06 -5.42
CA GLY A 26 -0.97 -5.86 -5.98
C GLY A 26 0.14 -6.15 -4.98
N TRP A 27 -0.02 -5.73 -3.70
CA TRP A 27 0.95 -6.04 -2.66
C TRP A 27 1.05 -7.55 -2.38
N ALA A 28 -0.08 -8.28 -2.44
CA ALA A 28 -0.06 -9.73 -2.25
C ALA A 28 0.60 -10.46 -3.42
N ILE A 29 0.40 -10.00 -4.66
CA ILE A 29 1.11 -10.51 -5.83
C ILE A 29 2.62 -10.31 -5.65
N LEU A 30 3.05 -9.10 -5.31
CA LEU A 30 4.47 -8.79 -5.10
C LEU A 30 5.06 -9.65 -3.99
N LEU A 31 4.35 -9.79 -2.86
CA LEU A 31 4.77 -10.64 -1.75
C LEU A 31 4.91 -12.11 -2.20
N THR A 32 3.91 -12.63 -2.92
CA THR A 32 3.93 -14.01 -3.43
C THR A 32 5.09 -14.23 -4.38
N ILE A 33 5.35 -13.31 -5.32
CA ILE A 33 6.50 -13.39 -6.24
C ILE A 33 7.81 -13.42 -5.46
N ASN A 34 8.00 -12.54 -4.47
CA ASN A 34 9.20 -12.52 -3.62
C ASN A 34 9.41 -13.87 -2.91
N VAL A 35 8.35 -14.44 -2.31
CA VAL A 35 8.44 -15.72 -1.60
C VAL A 35 8.75 -16.86 -2.58
N VAL A 36 8.05 -16.94 -3.72
CA VAL A 36 8.26 -17.98 -4.72
C VAL A 36 9.68 -17.90 -5.31
N VAL A 37 10.14 -16.70 -5.68
CA VAL A 37 11.50 -16.49 -6.20
C VAL A 37 12.52 -16.88 -5.16
N PHE A 38 12.34 -16.54 -3.88
CA PHE A 38 13.26 -16.94 -2.82
C PHE A 38 13.33 -18.46 -2.63
N ILE A 39 12.19 -19.16 -2.67
CA ILE A 39 12.17 -20.63 -2.61
C ILE A 39 12.93 -21.23 -3.81
N LEU A 40 12.68 -20.74 -5.02
CA LEU A 40 13.38 -21.20 -6.23
C LEU A 40 14.87 -20.87 -6.16
N GLN A 41 15.26 -19.69 -5.68
CA GLN A 41 16.63 -19.28 -5.45
C GLN A 41 17.36 -20.29 -4.57
N VAL A 42 16.79 -20.64 -3.41
CA VAL A 42 17.40 -21.59 -2.47
C VAL A 42 17.46 -23.01 -3.04
N MET A 43 16.44 -23.43 -3.80
CA MET A 43 16.38 -24.76 -4.40
C MET A 43 17.42 -24.93 -5.52
N ILE A 44 17.60 -23.89 -6.37
CA ILE A 44 18.51 -23.92 -7.52
C ILE A 44 19.95 -23.68 -7.08
N ASP A 45 20.15 -22.78 -6.15
CA ASP A 45 21.46 -22.31 -5.71
C ASP A 45 21.50 -22.07 -4.20
N PRO A 46 21.65 -23.15 -3.40
CA PRO A 46 21.75 -23.01 -1.93
C PRO A 46 22.88 -22.08 -1.48
N GLY A 47 23.95 -21.97 -2.26
CA GLY A 47 25.08 -21.05 -2.01
C GLY A 47 24.71 -19.58 -2.12
N SER A 48 23.56 -19.26 -2.68
CA SER A 48 23.04 -17.88 -2.76
C SER A 48 22.66 -17.28 -1.39
N LEU A 49 22.58 -18.09 -0.34
CA LEU A 49 22.37 -17.63 1.03
C LEU A 49 23.68 -17.37 1.79
N ASP A 50 24.81 -17.66 1.19
CA ASP A 50 26.12 -17.41 1.79
C ASP A 50 26.59 -15.98 1.50
N SER A 51 27.58 -15.55 2.27
CA SER A 51 28.26 -14.25 2.13
C SER A 51 28.88 -13.98 0.75
N ARG A 52 28.92 -15.01 -0.12
CA ARG A 52 29.45 -14.98 -1.48
C ARG A 52 28.38 -14.89 -2.57
N PHE A 53 27.28 -14.19 -2.28
CA PHE A 53 26.14 -14.10 -3.22
C PHE A 53 26.57 -13.75 -4.67
N GLY A 54 27.54 -12.85 -4.85
CA GLY A 54 28.08 -12.51 -6.17
C GLY A 54 28.74 -13.65 -6.93
N ASN A 55 29.21 -14.69 -6.23
CA ASN A 55 29.81 -15.89 -6.85
C ASN A 55 28.78 -17.00 -7.11
N SER A 56 27.54 -16.84 -6.65
CA SER A 56 26.46 -17.78 -6.91
C SER A 56 25.94 -17.64 -8.34
N LEU A 57 25.43 -18.73 -8.93
CA LEU A 57 24.83 -18.68 -10.26
C LEU A 57 23.68 -17.67 -10.32
N VAL A 58 22.80 -17.69 -9.32
CA VAL A 58 21.67 -16.76 -9.24
C VAL A 58 22.16 -15.32 -9.09
N GLY A 59 23.22 -15.09 -8.29
CA GLY A 59 23.80 -13.77 -8.12
C GLY A 59 24.35 -13.19 -9.40
N GLN A 60 25.16 -13.96 -10.13
CA GLN A 60 25.77 -13.52 -11.38
C GLN A 60 24.76 -13.11 -12.46
N TRP A 61 23.63 -13.84 -12.56
CA TRP A 61 22.64 -13.57 -13.60
C TRP A 61 21.60 -12.51 -13.19
N PHE A 62 21.19 -12.45 -11.92
CA PHE A 62 19.99 -11.74 -11.52
C PHE A 62 20.21 -10.64 -10.49
N ALA A 63 21.36 -10.63 -9.77
CA ALA A 63 21.70 -9.53 -8.85
C ALA A 63 22.27 -8.33 -9.63
N VAL A 64 22.15 -7.13 -9.07
CA VAL A 64 22.91 -5.97 -9.54
C VAL A 64 24.27 -6.02 -8.86
N ASP A 65 25.33 -6.12 -9.65
CA ASP A 65 26.71 -6.11 -9.16
C ASP A 65 27.46 -4.94 -9.79
N SER A 66 27.93 -4.01 -8.95
CA SER A 66 28.68 -2.85 -9.41
C SER A 66 30.08 -3.17 -9.93
N GLU A 67 30.65 -4.32 -9.53
CA GLU A 67 31.94 -4.80 -10.01
C GLU A 67 31.82 -5.54 -11.35
N GLN A 68 30.63 -6.04 -11.67
CA GLN A 68 30.35 -6.84 -12.86
C GLN A 68 29.20 -6.27 -13.71
N ILE A 69 29.28 -4.97 -14.03
CA ILE A 69 28.28 -4.34 -14.90
C ILE A 69 28.35 -4.97 -16.29
N SER A 70 27.25 -5.55 -16.72
CA SER A 70 27.13 -6.30 -17.96
C SER A 70 25.94 -5.81 -18.80
N LEU A 71 25.81 -6.36 -20.02
CA LEU A 71 24.62 -6.14 -20.86
C LEU A 71 23.30 -6.64 -20.21
N LEU A 72 23.39 -7.41 -19.14
CA LEU A 72 22.24 -7.88 -18.35
C LEU A 72 21.71 -6.84 -17.36
N LEU A 73 22.42 -5.73 -17.15
CA LEU A 73 22.03 -4.70 -16.18
C LEU A 73 20.56 -4.26 -16.28
N PRO A 74 19.97 -4.02 -17.46
CA PRO A 74 18.55 -3.64 -17.54
C PRO A 74 17.60 -4.71 -16.96
N MET A 75 17.91 -5.99 -17.14
CA MET A 75 17.17 -7.09 -16.54
C MET A 75 17.46 -7.17 -15.03
N GLN A 76 18.71 -7.05 -14.63
CA GLN A 76 19.16 -7.13 -13.25
C GLN A 76 18.53 -6.02 -12.38
N LEU A 77 18.32 -4.81 -12.92
CA LEU A 77 17.62 -3.71 -12.24
C LEU A 77 16.17 -4.07 -11.80
N ILE A 78 15.58 -5.06 -12.45
CA ILE A 78 14.25 -5.58 -12.10
C ILE A 78 14.37 -6.82 -11.22
N THR A 79 15.21 -7.79 -11.61
CA THR A 79 15.24 -9.10 -10.97
C THR A 79 15.85 -9.07 -9.56
N TYR A 80 16.84 -8.23 -9.32
CA TYR A 80 17.50 -8.11 -8.02
C TYR A 80 16.52 -7.83 -6.88
N GLN A 81 15.41 -7.12 -7.18
CA GLN A 81 14.37 -6.72 -6.23
C GLN A 81 13.61 -7.92 -5.63
N PHE A 82 13.69 -9.08 -6.27
CA PHE A 82 13.01 -10.31 -5.85
C PHE A 82 13.94 -11.32 -5.19
N LEU A 83 15.24 -11.10 -5.26
CA LEU A 83 16.25 -11.96 -4.64
C LEU A 83 16.51 -11.54 -3.19
N HIS A 84 16.92 -12.50 -2.33
CA HIS A 84 17.20 -12.20 -0.93
C HIS A 84 18.40 -12.99 -0.42
N GLY A 85 19.30 -12.31 0.29
CA GLY A 85 20.54 -12.90 0.80
C GLY A 85 20.37 -13.76 2.08
N SER A 86 19.18 -13.77 2.71
CA SER A 86 18.92 -14.61 3.88
C SER A 86 17.42 -14.72 4.18
N VAL A 87 17.05 -15.72 5.00
CA VAL A 87 15.67 -15.88 5.50
C VAL A 87 15.20 -14.66 6.29
N PHE A 88 16.08 -14.08 7.10
CA PHE A 88 15.75 -12.87 7.87
C PHE A 88 15.51 -11.68 6.93
N HIS A 89 16.33 -11.56 5.87
CA HIS A 89 16.22 -10.48 4.90
C HIS A 89 14.86 -10.52 4.16
N ILE A 90 14.42 -11.68 3.68
CA ILE A 90 13.09 -11.78 3.06
C ILE A 90 11.97 -11.58 4.06
N LEU A 91 12.10 -12.05 5.30
CA LEU A 91 11.09 -11.84 6.34
C LEU A 91 10.83 -10.35 6.59
N VAL A 92 11.88 -9.55 6.76
CA VAL A 92 11.76 -8.10 6.98
C VAL A 92 11.10 -7.41 5.78
N ASN A 93 11.53 -7.75 4.57
CA ASN A 93 10.95 -7.22 3.34
C ASN A 93 9.47 -7.63 3.17
N ALA A 94 9.14 -8.88 3.46
CA ALA A 94 7.77 -9.39 3.41
C ALA A 94 6.85 -8.67 4.40
N LEU A 95 7.32 -8.42 5.62
CA LEU A 95 6.58 -7.62 6.61
C LEU A 95 6.38 -6.17 6.13
N GLY A 96 7.41 -5.55 5.56
CA GLY A 96 7.29 -4.22 4.96
C GLY A 96 6.27 -4.17 3.83
N LEU A 97 6.34 -5.11 2.88
CA LEU A 97 5.36 -5.24 1.80
C LEU A 97 3.94 -5.47 2.33
N PHE A 98 3.79 -6.32 3.33
CA PHE A 98 2.49 -6.61 3.93
C PHE A 98 1.89 -5.38 4.61
N PHE A 99 2.60 -4.77 5.56
CA PHE A 99 2.04 -3.66 6.34
C PHE A 99 1.92 -2.38 5.54
N ILE A 100 2.97 -1.97 4.82
CA ILE A 100 2.99 -0.71 4.09
C ILE A 100 2.23 -0.86 2.77
N GLY A 101 2.43 -1.95 2.03
CA GLY A 101 1.73 -2.22 0.77
C GLY A 101 0.22 -2.32 0.96
N ARG A 102 -0.22 -3.07 1.97
CA ARG A 102 -1.65 -3.17 2.32
C ARG A 102 -2.26 -1.83 2.73
N ALA A 103 -1.51 -0.96 3.39
CA ALA A 103 -2.00 0.37 3.77
C ALA A 103 -2.02 1.34 2.58
N LEU A 104 -1.13 1.16 1.60
CA LEU A 104 -0.94 2.07 0.48
C LEU A 104 -1.84 1.72 -0.72
N GLU A 105 -2.04 0.43 -1.05
CA GLU A 105 -2.78 0.02 -2.25
C GLU A 105 -4.21 0.56 -2.34
N PRO A 106 -5.03 0.63 -1.26
CA PRO A 106 -6.36 1.23 -1.32
C PRO A 106 -6.36 2.71 -1.71
N ILE A 107 -5.21 3.40 -1.59
CA ILE A 107 -5.04 4.82 -1.85
C ILE A 107 -4.62 5.07 -3.29
N ILE A 108 -3.60 4.33 -3.75
CA ILE A 108 -3.02 4.55 -5.08
C ILE A 108 -3.49 3.55 -6.14
N GLY A 109 -4.05 2.43 -5.71
CA GLY A 109 -4.54 1.37 -6.58
C GLY A 109 -3.48 0.32 -6.95
N ARG A 110 -4.00 -0.86 -7.37
CA ARG A 110 -3.20 -2.05 -7.65
C ARG A 110 -2.08 -1.84 -8.68
N ARG A 111 -2.37 -1.15 -9.78
CA ARG A 111 -1.40 -0.94 -10.86
C ARG A 111 -0.28 -0.01 -10.44
N GLU A 112 -0.66 1.07 -9.74
CA GLU A 112 0.31 2.03 -9.24
C GLU A 112 1.24 1.42 -8.19
N ILE A 113 0.75 0.55 -7.30
CA ILE A 113 1.62 -0.07 -6.29
C ILE A 113 2.66 -0.99 -6.93
N ILE A 114 2.30 -1.73 -8.00
CA ILE A 114 3.24 -2.58 -8.73
C ILE A 114 4.28 -1.70 -9.46
N GLY A 115 3.83 -0.65 -10.14
CA GLY A 115 4.73 0.29 -10.82
C GLY A 115 5.66 1.01 -9.84
N LEU A 116 5.12 1.46 -8.71
CA LEU A 116 5.88 2.10 -7.65
C LEU A 116 6.96 1.17 -7.08
N TYR A 117 6.62 -0.12 -6.86
CA TYR A 117 7.59 -1.13 -6.43
C TYR A 117 8.78 -1.20 -7.38
N LEU A 118 8.50 -1.45 -8.67
CA LEU A 118 9.53 -1.64 -9.67
C LEU A 118 10.40 -0.39 -9.86
N VAL A 119 9.78 0.79 -9.96
CA VAL A 119 10.52 2.03 -10.19
C VAL A 119 11.30 2.48 -8.96
N SER A 120 10.73 2.33 -7.75
CA SER A 120 11.47 2.65 -6.51
C SER A 120 12.70 1.76 -6.35
N GLY A 121 12.57 0.48 -6.68
CA GLY A 121 13.71 -0.44 -6.69
C GLY A 121 14.77 -0.01 -7.70
N VAL A 122 14.38 0.29 -8.95
CA VAL A 122 15.32 0.77 -9.99
C VAL A 122 16.03 2.04 -9.55
N VAL A 123 15.32 3.03 -9.01
CA VAL A 123 15.93 4.27 -8.50
C VAL A 123 16.86 3.97 -7.33
N GLY A 124 16.44 3.08 -6.42
CA GLY A 124 17.32 2.62 -5.33
C GLY A 124 18.61 2.00 -5.86
N ALA A 125 18.53 1.13 -6.87
CA ALA A 125 19.70 0.55 -7.51
C ALA A 125 20.63 1.61 -8.09
N PHE A 126 20.11 2.61 -8.78
CA PHE A 126 20.93 3.71 -9.30
C PHE A 126 21.63 4.51 -8.21
N PHE A 127 20.97 4.75 -7.08
CA PHE A 127 21.60 5.39 -5.93
C PHE A 127 22.76 4.56 -5.39
N GLN A 128 22.57 3.25 -5.20
CA GLN A 128 23.65 2.36 -4.75
C GLN A 128 24.80 2.29 -5.75
N LEU A 129 24.52 2.16 -7.04
CA LEU A 129 25.52 2.18 -8.08
C LEU A 129 26.30 3.49 -8.11
N ALA A 130 25.65 4.64 -7.90
CA ALA A 130 26.33 5.93 -7.81
C ALA A 130 27.30 5.98 -6.63
N PHE A 131 26.91 5.47 -5.45
CA PHE A 131 27.83 5.35 -4.31
C PHE A 131 28.99 4.40 -4.62
N ALA A 132 28.72 3.25 -5.25
CA ALA A 132 29.76 2.29 -5.65
C ALA A 132 30.74 2.88 -6.68
N MET A 133 30.27 3.73 -7.60
CA MET A 133 31.13 4.40 -8.56
C MET A 133 32.02 5.49 -7.93
N ILE A 134 31.51 6.20 -6.91
CA ILE A 134 32.25 7.29 -6.25
C ILE A 134 33.21 6.73 -5.19
N LEU A 135 32.78 5.71 -4.45
CA LEU A 135 33.49 5.12 -3.31
C LEU A 135 33.49 3.60 -3.41
N PRO A 136 34.14 3.01 -4.45
CA PRO A 136 34.07 1.57 -4.71
C PRO A 136 34.61 0.71 -3.56
N ALA A 137 35.60 1.19 -2.80
CA ALA A 137 36.17 0.47 -1.68
C ALA A 137 35.14 0.15 -0.57
N HIS A 138 34.03 0.89 -0.51
CA HIS A 138 33.02 0.77 0.55
C HIS A 138 31.69 0.17 0.03
N PHE A 139 31.29 0.56 -1.18
CA PHE A 139 29.94 0.28 -1.68
C PHE A 139 29.87 -0.67 -2.87
N ALA A 140 31.03 -1.15 -3.37
CA ALA A 140 31.05 -2.10 -4.48
C ALA A 140 30.62 -3.50 -4.03
N GLY A 141 30.05 -4.23 -4.98
CA GLY A 141 29.61 -5.62 -4.80
C GLY A 141 28.16 -5.87 -5.20
N PRO A 142 27.72 -7.11 -5.00
CA PRO A 142 26.38 -7.54 -5.39
C PRO A 142 25.31 -7.02 -4.44
N MET A 143 24.20 -6.56 -5.03
CA MET A 143 23.02 -6.04 -4.33
C MET A 143 21.79 -6.86 -4.68
N VAL A 144 21.00 -7.20 -3.66
CA VAL A 144 19.71 -7.92 -3.76
C VAL A 144 18.72 -7.42 -2.73
N GLY A 145 17.44 -7.54 -3.01
CA GLY A 145 16.35 -7.33 -2.07
C GLY A 145 15.29 -6.33 -2.50
N ALA A 146 14.09 -6.54 -1.98
CA ALA A 146 12.92 -5.68 -2.18
C ALA A 146 12.99 -4.35 -1.41
N SER A 147 14.00 -4.16 -0.58
CA SER A 147 14.03 -3.08 0.42
C SER A 147 13.99 -1.68 -0.20
N GLY A 148 14.65 -1.43 -1.33
CA GLY A 148 14.54 -0.16 -2.06
C GLY A 148 13.09 0.18 -2.42
N ALA A 149 12.32 -0.81 -2.86
CA ALA A 149 10.90 -0.65 -3.15
C ALA A 149 10.05 -0.44 -1.87
N VAL A 150 10.33 -1.20 -0.82
CA VAL A 150 9.64 -1.06 0.48
C VAL A 150 9.88 0.34 1.09
N PHE A 151 11.12 0.85 1.02
CA PHE A 151 11.41 2.23 1.43
C PHE A 151 10.71 3.25 0.53
N GLY A 152 10.55 2.97 -0.77
CA GLY A 152 9.73 3.78 -1.67
C GLY A 152 8.26 3.85 -1.22
N PHE A 153 7.67 2.73 -0.84
CA PHE A 153 6.32 2.71 -0.27
C PHE A 153 6.22 3.53 1.03
N LEU A 154 7.21 3.40 1.91
CA LEU A 154 7.30 4.19 3.14
C LEU A 154 7.38 5.69 2.82
N GLY A 155 8.19 6.08 1.83
CA GLY A 155 8.31 7.47 1.38
C GLY A 155 6.96 8.05 0.94
N VAL A 156 6.21 7.31 0.10
CA VAL A 156 4.86 7.72 -0.35
C VAL A 156 3.91 7.83 0.83
N LEU A 157 3.79 6.78 1.65
CA LEU A 157 2.83 6.72 2.74
C LEU A 157 3.08 7.81 3.79
N SER A 158 4.36 8.04 4.12
CA SER A 158 4.76 9.08 5.08
C SER A 158 4.48 10.49 4.58
N ARG A 159 4.59 10.69 3.29
CA ARG A 159 4.33 12.00 2.68
C ARG A 159 2.84 12.30 2.54
N LEU A 160 2.02 11.26 2.27
CA LEU A 160 0.57 11.39 2.22
C LEU A 160 -0.06 11.59 3.60
N PHE A 161 0.46 10.88 4.62
CA PHE A 161 -0.14 10.84 5.97
C PHE A 161 0.90 11.02 7.07
N PRO A 162 1.60 12.17 7.14
CA PRO A 162 2.73 12.36 8.06
C PRO A 162 2.36 12.21 9.54
N GLN A 163 1.12 12.53 9.93
CA GLN A 163 0.64 12.47 11.31
C GLN A 163 -0.01 11.12 11.68
N ARG A 164 -0.23 10.25 10.69
CA ARG A 164 -0.82 8.93 10.94
C ARG A 164 0.17 8.05 11.69
N GLU A 165 -0.31 7.38 12.73
CA GLU A 165 0.47 6.41 13.49
C GLU A 165 0.44 5.04 12.82
N MET A 166 1.59 4.36 12.84
CA MET A 166 1.74 2.98 12.42
C MET A 166 2.39 2.18 13.54
N PHE A 167 1.96 0.93 13.69
CA PHE A 167 2.62 -0.01 14.58
C PHE A 167 3.87 -0.55 13.91
N LEU A 168 4.99 -0.40 14.59
CA LEU A 168 6.25 -1.06 14.25
C LEU A 168 6.57 -2.07 15.34
N LEU A 169 7.04 -3.23 14.92
CA LEU A 169 7.64 -4.21 15.83
C LEU A 169 9.14 -3.92 15.94
N LEU A 170 9.50 -3.09 16.92
CA LEU A 170 10.91 -2.80 17.19
C LEU A 170 11.60 -4.10 17.67
N PHE A 171 12.71 -4.47 17.02
CA PHE A 171 13.42 -5.73 17.26
C PHE A 171 12.52 -6.98 17.21
N PHE A 172 11.41 -6.94 16.46
CA PHE A 172 10.40 -8.02 16.34
C PHE A 172 9.69 -8.42 17.64
N VAL A 173 9.90 -7.67 18.73
CA VAL A 173 9.35 -7.98 20.05
C VAL A 173 8.49 -6.85 20.60
N LEU A 174 8.93 -5.60 20.46
CA LEU A 174 8.29 -4.46 21.09
C LEU A 174 7.36 -3.72 20.09
N PRO A 175 6.03 -3.79 20.24
CA PRO A 175 5.10 -3.01 19.42
C PRO A 175 5.15 -1.54 19.83
N VAL A 176 5.65 -0.68 18.97
CA VAL A 176 5.71 0.77 19.18
C VAL A 176 4.82 1.47 18.17
N ARG A 177 4.06 2.47 18.62
CA ARG A 177 3.29 3.37 17.75
C ARG A 177 4.12 4.59 17.45
N LEU A 178 4.42 4.81 16.17
CA LEU A 178 5.16 5.98 15.72
C LEU A 178 4.43 6.66 14.58
N LYS A 179 4.49 7.99 14.55
CA LYS A 179 4.01 8.76 13.40
C LYS A 179 4.83 8.43 12.16
N LEU A 180 4.17 8.34 11.00
CA LEU A 180 4.83 8.06 9.74
C LEU A 180 5.94 9.07 9.41
N SER A 181 5.77 10.34 9.80
CA SER A 181 6.84 11.35 9.66
C SER A 181 8.09 10.99 10.47
N TRP A 182 7.93 10.44 11.67
CA TRP A 182 9.08 10.03 12.50
C TRP A 182 9.75 8.77 11.93
N ILE A 183 8.96 7.84 11.39
CA ILE A 183 9.51 6.65 10.72
C ILE A 183 10.30 7.08 9.49
N PHE A 184 9.79 8.04 8.68
CA PHE A 184 10.49 8.57 7.52
C PHE A 184 11.83 9.21 7.90
N TRP A 185 11.81 10.19 8.83
CA TRP A 185 13.02 10.90 9.22
C TRP A 185 14.01 10.00 9.97
N GLY A 186 13.50 9.06 10.77
CA GLY A 186 14.33 8.03 11.42
C GLY A 186 15.00 7.12 10.38
N SER A 187 14.27 6.63 9.40
CA SER A 187 14.81 5.82 8.30
C SER A 187 15.84 6.59 7.47
N PHE A 188 15.55 7.85 7.17
CA PHE A 188 16.48 8.72 6.47
C PHE A 188 17.78 8.93 7.26
N ALA A 189 17.65 9.25 8.56
CA ALA A 189 18.81 9.44 9.44
C ALA A 189 19.62 8.15 9.57
N ILE A 190 18.97 6.99 9.77
CA ILE A 190 19.64 5.69 9.82
C ILE A 190 20.41 5.43 8.52
N ALA A 191 19.81 5.65 7.35
CA ALA A 191 20.49 5.43 6.08
C ALA A 191 21.74 6.33 5.95
N ILE A 192 21.64 7.62 6.28
CA ILE A 192 22.80 8.55 6.25
C ILE A 192 23.87 8.15 7.24
N ILE A 193 23.49 7.84 8.51
CA ILE A 193 24.44 7.44 9.56
C ILE A 193 25.15 6.15 9.13
N SER A 194 24.43 5.16 8.61
CA SER A 194 25.01 3.90 8.13
C SER A 194 25.99 4.12 6.98
N ILE A 195 25.65 4.98 6.00
CA ILE A 195 26.56 5.37 4.92
C ILE A 195 27.84 6.01 5.49
N VAL A 196 27.69 6.93 6.46
CA VAL A 196 28.86 7.60 7.07
C VAL A 196 29.71 6.60 7.88
N ILE A 197 29.09 5.69 8.60
CA ILE A 197 29.81 4.64 9.34
C ILE A 197 30.55 3.73 8.33
N GLU A 198 29.92 3.30 7.26
CA GLU A 198 30.53 2.44 6.24
C GLU A 198 31.73 3.11 5.56
N ILE A 199 31.69 4.43 5.30
CA ILE A 199 32.83 5.20 4.79
C ILE A 199 33.97 5.29 5.83
N ARG A 200 33.63 5.28 7.14
CA ARG A 200 34.63 5.43 8.23
C ARG A 200 35.18 4.10 8.73
N SER A 201 34.46 3.01 8.50
CA SER A 201 34.84 1.67 8.93
C SER A 201 35.48 0.89 7.79
N GLU A 202 36.43 -0.01 8.13
CA GLU A 202 36.94 -0.99 7.18
C GLU A 202 36.00 -2.19 6.99
N VAL A 203 34.87 -2.19 7.70
CA VAL A 203 33.89 -3.28 7.71
C VAL A 203 32.64 -2.83 7.01
N SER A 204 32.34 -3.39 5.85
CA SER A 204 31.02 -3.25 5.22
C SER A 204 30.02 -4.25 5.81
N ASP A 205 28.86 -3.78 6.21
CA ASP A 205 27.75 -4.63 6.65
C ASP A 205 26.99 -5.26 5.47
N ARG A 206 27.42 -4.96 4.24
CA ARG A 206 26.84 -5.41 2.97
C ARG A 206 25.37 -5.02 2.77
N THR A 207 24.89 -4.05 3.54
CA THR A 207 23.54 -3.51 3.35
C THR A 207 23.58 -2.37 2.34
N ALA A 208 22.74 -2.43 1.32
CA ALA A 208 22.67 -1.40 0.29
C ALA A 208 21.96 -0.13 0.81
N HIS A 209 22.60 0.61 1.73
CA HIS A 209 22.04 1.81 2.35
C HIS A 209 21.72 2.90 1.31
N GLY A 210 22.49 2.99 0.23
CA GLY A 210 22.21 3.86 -0.91
C GLY A 210 20.88 3.51 -1.58
N ALA A 211 20.58 2.22 -1.75
CA ALA A 211 19.31 1.78 -2.31
C ALA A 211 18.11 2.12 -1.41
N HIS A 212 18.26 1.99 -0.08
CA HIS A 212 17.24 2.40 0.88
C HIS A 212 16.96 3.91 0.79
N LEU A 213 18.01 4.70 0.78
CA LEU A 213 17.92 6.15 0.66
C LEU A 213 17.26 6.57 -0.67
N GLY A 214 17.72 5.99 -1.79
CA GLY A 214 17.18 6.27 -3.11
C GLY A 214 15.69 5.94 -3.22
N GLY A 215 15.29 4.75 -2.75
CA GLY A 215 13.88 4.35 -2.71
C GLY A 215 13.02 5.28 -1.85
N LEU A 216 13.47 5.60 -0.63
CA LEU A 216 12.78 6.49 0.30
C LEU A 216 12.54 7.88 -0.28
N LEU A 217 13.57 8.48 -0.85
CA LEU A 217 13.52 9.80 -1.48
C LEU A 217 12.62 9.78 -2.72
N PHE A 218 12.78 8.77 -3.59
CA PHE A 218 11.91 8.63 -4.74
C PHE A 218 10.44 8.58 -4.35
N GLY A 219 10.08 7.76 -3.35
CA GLY A 219 8.71 7.66 -2.86
C GLY A 219 8.17 9.00 -2.36
N ALA A 220 8.98 9.77 -1.61
CA ALA A 220 8.60 11.08 -1.12
C ALA A 220 8.38 12.10 -2.27
N PHE A 221 9.23 12.11 -3.29
CA PHE A 221 9.09 12.97 -4.47
C PHE A 221 7.97 12.51 -5.40
N TYR A 222 7.74 11.20 -5.51
CA TYR A 222 6.67 10.64 -6.32
C TYR A 222 5.30 11.17 -5.95
N VAL A 223 5.04 11.48 -4.67
CA VAL A 223 3.77 12.08 -4.22
C VAL A 223 3.51 13.42 -4.91
N ALA A 224 4.53 14.26 -5.10
CA ALA A 224 4.37 15.52 -5.82
C ALA A 224 4.00 15.30 -7.30
N ALA A 225 4.60 14.29 -7.94
CA ALA A 225 4.26 13.88 -9.29
C ALA A 225 2.87 13.25 -9.36
N LEU A 226 2.52 12.41 -8.38
CA LEU A 226 1.22 11.77 -8.27
C LEU A 226 0.08 12.81 -8.20
N VAL A 227 0.22 13.82 -7.34
CA VAL A 227 -0.77 14.89 -7.17
C VAL A 227 -0.89 15.75 -8.43
N ARG A 228 0.24 16.07 -9.08
CA ARG A 228 0.25 16.95 -10.27
C ARG A 228 -0.21 16.26 -11.55
N SER A 229 0.16 15.01 -11.73
CA SER A 229 0.01 14.30 -13.01
C SER A 229 -0.94 13.10 -12.99
N GLY A 230 -1.44 12.68 -11.83
CA GLY A 230 -2.35 11.54 -11.70
C GLY A 230 -1.65 10.17 -11.70
N GLY A 231 -0.35 10.14 -11.35
CA GLY A 231 0.40 8.90 -11.11
C GLY A 231 1.32 8.45 -12.25
N LEU A 232 2.12 7.43 -11.93
CA LEU A 232 3.12 6.85 -12.84
C LEU A 232 2.45 6.17 -14.03
N MET A 233 1.33 5.47 -13.78
CA MET A 233 0.59 4.70 -14.78
C MET A 233 -0.17 5.56 -15.79
N ARG A 234 -0.21 6.90 -15.59
CA ARG A 234 -0.78 7.83 -16.58
C ARG A 234 -0.13 7.73 -17.96
N PHE A 235 1.14 7.38 -17.98
CA PHE A 235 1.91 7.27 -19.24
C PHE A 235 1.61 6.00 -20.03
N LEU A 236 0.85 5.05 -19.44
CA LEU A 236 0.42 3.84 -20.13
C LEU A 236 -0.96 4.04 -20.75
N PRO A 237 -1.12 3.88 -22.08
CA PRO A 237 -2.40 4.06 -22.75
C PRO A 237 -3.46 3.07 -22.25
N GLY A 238 -4.72 3.54 -22.15
CA GLY A 238 -5.87 2.71 -21.76
C GLY A 238 -6.10 2.52 -20.25
N LEU A 239 -5.36 3.21 -19.37
CA LEU A 239 -5.55 3.08 -17.95
C LEU A 239 -6.45 4.18 -17.34
N PRO A 240 -7.29 3.85 -16.34
CA PRO A 240 -8.09 4.85 -15.64
C PRO A 240 -7.20 5.83 -14.88
N LYS A 241 -7.54 7.11 -14.98
CA LYS A 241 -6.81 8.19 -14.27
C LYS A 241 -7.15 8.13 -12.78
N VAL A 242 -6.12 8.02 -11.93
CA VAL A 242 -6.29 8.17 -10.47
C VAL A 242 -6.51 9.66 -10.19
N ARG A 243 -7.66 10.02 -9.64
CA ARG A 243 -7.96 11.39 -9.21
C ARG A 243 -7.68 11.50 -7.72
N PHE A 244 -6.60 12.16 -7.35
CA PHE A 244 -6.36 12.56 -5.97
C PHE A 244 -7.10 13.87 -5.69
N VAL A 245 -7.99 13.84 -4.72
CA VAL A 245 -8.55 15.07 -4.14
C VAL A 245 -7.53 15.55 -3.11
N SER A 246 -6.74 16.58 -3.47
CA SER A 246 -5.83 17.22 -2.52
C SER A 246 -6.65 17.89 -1.41
N GLY A 247 -6.28 17.68 -0.16
CA GLY A 247 -6.98 18.24 1.01
C GLY A 247 -7.00 19.78 1.07
N ASP A 248 -6.22 20.49 0.25
CA ASP A 248 -6.19 21.94 0.17
C ASP A 248 -7.34 22.56 -0.65
N SER A 249 -8.10 21.76 -1.40
CA SER A 249 -9.31 22.22 -2.09
C SER A 249 -10.55 22.25 -1.18
N ALA A 250 -10.41 22.02 0.13
CA ALA A 250 -11.48 22.03 1.12
C ALA A 250 -11.95 23.44 1.53
N LYS A 251 -11.58 24.49 0.81
CA LYS A 251 -12.32 25.76 0.85
C LYS A 251 -13.45 25.68 -0.19
N GLY A 252 -14.48 24.90 0.11
CA GLY A 252 -15.70 24.95 -0.69
C GLY A 252 -16.46 23.66 -0.91
N THR A 253 -15.95 22.51 -0.49
CA THR A 253 -16.74 21.29 -0.52
C THR A 253 -16.49 20.53 0.79
N GLU A 254 -17.40 20.66 1.74
CA GLU A 254 -17.41 19.81 2.93
C GLU A 254 -17.41 18.35 2.49
N VAL A 255 -16.24 17.70 2.59
CA VAL A 255 -16.17 16.24 2.64
C VAL A 255 -16.79 15.87 3.98
N ARG A 256 -18.08 15.60 3.95
CA ARG A 256 -18.83 15.08 5.08
C ARG A 256 -18.14 13.84 5.61
N GLN A 257 -17.36 14.02 6.68
CA GLN A 257 -16.98 12.92 7.55
C GLN A 257 -18.27 12.17 7.92
N ARG A 258 -18.30 10.87 7.65
CA ARG A 258 -19.36 9.95 8.04
C ARG A 258 -19.41 9.77 9.57
N SER A 259 -19.57 10.84 10.30
CA SER A 259 -19.83 10.83 11.74
C SER A 259 -21.16 11.50 12.11
N ASP A 260 -21.96 11.92 11.12
CA ASP A 260 -23.24 12.57 11.39
C ASP A 260 -24.41 11.63 11.08
N TRP A 261 -24.55 10.60 11.90
CA TRP A 261 -25.68 9.68 11.92
C TRP A 261 -27.00 10.35 12.34
N ARG A 262 -27.02 11.67 12.58
CA ARG A 262 -28.14 12.32 13.30
C ARG A 262 -28.95 13.34 12.50
N LYS A 263 -28.69 13.52 11.21
CA LYS A 263 -29.54 14.40 10.38
C LYS A 263 -29.87 13.77 9.05
N PRO A 264 -31.04 13.13 8.90
CA PRO A 264 -31.50 12.69 7.60
C PRO A 264 -31.74 13.92 6.71
N LYS A 265 -31.14 13.91 5.52
CA LYS A 265 -31.38 14.92 4.49
C LYS A 265 -32.78 14.68 3.91
N VAL A 266 -33.62 15.70 3.87
CA VAL A 266 -34.88 15.62 3.11
C VAL A 266 -34.50 15.57 1.64
N VAL A 267 -34.69 14.43 1.00
CA VAL A 267 -34.61 14.29 -0.45
C VAL A 267 -36.01 14.63 -0.98
N ASP A 268 -36.08 15.53 -1.97
CA ASP A 268 -37.32 15.78 -2.69
C ASP A 268 -37.81 14.47 -3.30
N THR A 269 -39.05 14.12 -3.00
CA THR A 269 -39.60 12.76 -3.14
C THR A 269 -40.13 12.45 -4.52
N ASP A 270 -39.87 13.29 -5.51
CA ASP A 270 -40.43 13.11 -6.85
C ASP A 270 -39.53 12.32 -7.81
N GLU A 271 -38.29 11.99 -7.38
CA GLU A 271 -37.32 11.24 -8.21
C GLU A 271 -36.90 9.87 -7.64
N VAL A 272 -37.43 9.45 -6.49
CA VAL A 272 -37.04 8.16 -5.88
C VAL A 272 -38.10 7.11 -6.16
N SER A 273 -37.71 5.94 -6.65
CA SER A 273 -38.63 4.82 -6.83
C SER A 273 -39.27 4.45 -5.48
N GLY A 274 -40.55 4.01 -5.51
CA GLY A 274 -41.29 3.70 -4.28
C GLY A 274 -40.58 2.70 -3.38
N GLU A 275 -39.81 1.75 -3.93
CA GLU A 275 -39.02 0.76 -3.18
C GLU A 275 -37.79 1.37 -2.50
N ASP A 276 -37.11 2.32 -3.14
CA ASP A 276 -35.96 3.00 -2.56
C ASP A 276 -36.38 3.95 -1.42
N PHE A 277 -37.52 4.59 -1.53
CA PHE A 277 -38.10 5.42 -0.46
C PHE A 277 -38.42 4.58 0.77
N ILE A 278 -39.03 3.41 0.59
CA ILE A 278 -39.37 2.51 1.70
C ILE A 278 -38.09 2.03 2.41
N SER A 279 -37.11 1.55 1.67
CA SER A 279 -35.89 0.97 2.25
C SER A 279 -34.99 2.02 2.93
N GLN A 280 -34.98 3.27 2.47
CA GLN A 280 -34.09 4.30 3.01
C GLN A 280 -34.71 5.12 4.13
N GLU A 281 -36.02 5.40 4.06
CA GLU A 281 -36.67 6.31 4.99
C GLU A 281 -37.63 5.59 5.95
N VAL A 282 -38.32 4.52 5.51
CA VAL A 282 -39.36 3.86 6.32
C VAL A 282 -38.76 2.74 7.17
N ASP A 283 -37.91 1.88 6.62
CA ASP A 283 -37.35 0.72 7.33
C ASP A 283 -36.56 1.10 8.61
N PRO A 284 -35.73 2.17 8.62
CA PRO A 284 -35.05 2.59 9.86
C PRO A 284 -36.02 3.03 10.96
N ILE A 285 -37.19 3.60 10.59
CA ILE A 285 -38.21 4.04 11.52
C ILE A 285 -38.96 2.83 12.10
N LEU A 286 -39.25 1.83 11.28
CA LEU A 286 -39.84 0.56 11.70
C LEU A 286 -38.91 -0.21 12.66
N ASP A 287 -37.61 -0.23 12.36
CA ASP A 287 -36.60 -0.81 13.24
C ASP A 287 -36.54 -0.10 14.61
N LYS A 288 -36.64 1.23 14.61
CA LYS A 288 -36.71 2.01 15.86
C LYS A 288 -37.95 1.71 16.67
N ILE A 289 -39.11 1.60 16.01
CA ILE A 289 -40.37 1.19 16.66
C ILE A 289 -40.24 -0.19 17.31
N SER A 290 -39.63 -1.14 16.59
CA SER A 290 -39.40 -2.51 17.07
C SER A 290 -38.52 -2.55 18.33
N LYS A 291 -37.52 -1.68 18.42
CA LYS A 291 -36.54 -1.67 19.53
C LYS A 291 -36.93 -0.78 20.69
N GLN A 292 -37.64 0.31 20.44
CA GLN A 292 -37.88 1.39 21.43
C GLN A 292 -39.38 1.76 21.61
N GLY A 293 -40.25 1.10 20.84
CA GLY A 293 -41.69 1.38 20.88
C GLY A 293 -42.12 2.60 20.07
N ILE A 294 -43.42 2.70 19.77
CA ILE A 294 -44.01 3.77 18.94
C ILE A 294 -43.88 5.16 19.54
N HIS A 295 -43.73 5.24 20.86
CA HIS A 295 -43.60 6.52 21.59
C HIS A 295 -42.23 7.18 21.41
N SER A 296 -41.25 6.45 20.89
CA SER A 296 -39.90 6.98 20.59
C SER A 296 -39.82 7.80 19.32
N LEU A 297 -40.90 7.84 18.52
CA LEU A 297 -40.93 8.53 17.23
C LEU A 297 -40.99 10.05 17.41
N THR A 298 -40.10 10.72 16.66
CA THR A 298 -40.19 12.19 16.49
C THR A 298 -41.34 12.56 15.57
N GLU A 299 -41.81 13.82 15.64
CA GLU A 299 -42.88 14.31 14.74
C GLU A 299 -42.52 14.16 13.25
N ARG A 300 -41.24 14.26 12.90
CA ARG A 300 -40.74 14.09 11.53
C ARG A 300 -40.85 12.63 11.07
N GLU A 301 -40.48 11.69 11.92
CA GLU A 301 -40.59 10.26 11.63
C GLU A 301 -42.04 9.83 11.46
N ARG A 302 -42.99 10.41 12.26
CA ARG A 302 -44.43 10.18 12.10
C ARG A 302 -44.94 10.66 10.73
N LYS A 303 -44.54 11.87 10.29
CA LYS A 303 -44.90 12.39 8.97
C LYS A 303 -44.38 11.55 7.82
N ILE A 304 -43.18 10.97 7.94
CA ILE A 304 -42.61 10.04 6.94
C ILE A 304 -43.48 8.77 6.84
N LEU A 305 -43.88 8.19 7.97
CA LEU A 305 -44.76 7.02 7.99
C LEU A 305 -46.16 7.32 7.43
N GLU A 306 -46.75 8.49 7.73
CA GLU A 306 -48.02 8.91 7.17
C GLU A 306 -47.93 9.08 5.63
N LYS A 307 -46.82 9.67 5.13
CA LYS A 307 -46.59 9.82 3.71
C LYS A 307 -46.36 8.47 3.01
N ALA A 308 -45.69 7.55 3.67
CA ALA A 308 -45.55 6.18 3.15
C ALA A 308 -46.89 5.46 3.04
N ARG A 309 -47.75 5.61 4.06
CA ARG A 309 -49.11 5.05 4.08
C ARG A 309 -50.01 5.59 2.97
N SER A 310 -49.85 6.85 2.60
CA SER A 310 -50.66 7.46 1.52
C SER A 310 -50.23 7.07 0.13
N LYS A 311 -49.03 6.47 -0.04
CA LYS A 311 -48.47 6.01 -1.34
C LYS A 311 -48.56 4.49 -1.53
N MET A 312 -48.99 3.74 -0.52
CA MET A 312 -49.39 2.34 -0.58
C MET A 312 -50.88 2.21 -0.87
#